data_fee131d37db552a4ea45828e6ff71294
#
_entry.id   fee131d37db552a4ea45828e6ff71294
#
_cell.length_a   1.000
_cell.length_b   1.000
_cell.length_c   1.000
_cell.angle_alpha   90.00
_cell.angle_beta   90.00
_cell.angle_gamma   90.00
#
_symmetry.space_group_name_H-M   'P 1'
#
loop_
_entity.id
_entity.type
_entity.pdbx_description
1 polymer ?
#
loop_
_entity_poly.entity_id
_entity_poly.type
_entity_poly.pdbx_seq_one_letter_code
_entity_poly.pdbx_strand_id
1 'polypeptide(L)'
;MNIENAQKQVDDWIKNHGVRYFNELTNMAQLTEEVGEVARIIARRYGEQSEKESDKNKDLGEELADVLFVVLCLANQTDIDLQDAFEKKLEIKTKRDHDRHHNNKKLK
;
A
#
# COMPACT_ATOMS: atom_id res chain seq x y z
N MET A 1 -3.43 0.41 -16.36
CA MET A 1 -3.94 -0.49 -15.31
C MET A 1 -4.64 0.34 -14.24
N ASN A 2 -5.85 -0.04 -13.85
CA ASN A 2 -6.55 0.57 -12.73
C ASN A 2 -6.55 -0.40 -11.54
N ILE A 3 -7.18 -0.01 -10.43
CA ILE A 3 -7.22 -0.86 -9.23
C ILE A 3 -7.95 -2.18 -9.49
N GLU A 4 -9.06 -2.11 -10.21
CA GLU A 4 -9.83 -3.31 -10.57
C GLU A 4 -8.99 -4.30 -11.37
N ASN A 5 -8.26 -3.81 -12.37
CA ASN A 5 -7.35 -4.65 -13.16
C ASN A 5 -6.22 -5.21 -12.29
N ALA A 6 -5.68 -4.41 -11.39
CA ALA A 6 -4.62 -4.86 -10.48
C ALA A 6 -5.11 -5.98 -9.57
N GLN A 7 -6.33 -5.86 -9.02
CA GLN A 7 -6.94 -6.91 -8.21
C GLN A 7 -7.06 -8.22 -9.00
N LYS A 8 -7.53 -8.12 -10.23
CA LYS A 8 -7.68 -9.30 -11.09
C LYS A 8 -6.33 -9.95 -11.40
N GLN A 9 -5.34 -9.15 -11.77
CA GLN A 9 -4.00 -9.66 -12.08
C GLN A 9 -3.35 -10.34 -10.88
N VAL A 10 -3.52 -9.77 -9.68
CA VAL A 10 -3.01 -10.39 -8.45
C VAL A 10 -3.72 -11.72 -8.20
N ASP A 11 -5.05 -11.77 -8.36
CA ASP A 11 -5.80 -13.00 -8.15
C ASP A 11 -5.35 -14.10 -9.12
N ASP A 12 -5.18 -13.76 -10.39
CA ASP A 12 -4.70 -14.70 -11.39
C ASP A 12 -3.28 -15.18 -11.05
N TRP A 13 -2.41 -14.27 -10.60
CA TRP A 13 -1.05 -14.62 -10.22
C TRP A 13 -1.03 -15.57 -9.02
N ILE A 14 -1.83 -15.31 -8.01
CA ILE A 14 -1.92 -16.19 -6.84
C ILE A 14 -2.37 -17.60 -7.25
N LYS A 15 -3.40 -17.68 -8.08
CA LYS A 15 -3.94 -18.97 -8.52
C LYS A 15 -2.96 -19.74 -9.41
N ASN A 16 -2.19 -19.04 -10.24
CA ASN A 16 -1.28 -19.69 -11.18
C ASN A 16 0.10 -19.97 -10.57
N HIS A 17 0.56 -19.17 -9.63
CA HIS A 17 1.93 -19.27 -9.08
C HIS A 17 1.99 -19.48 -7.59
N GLY A 18 1.01 -18.95 -6.83
CA GLY A 18 1.01 -18.99 -5.38
C GLY A 18 0.20 -20.12 -4.76
N VAL A 19 -0.50 -20.89 -5.56
CA VAL A 19 -1.43 -21.95 -5.16
C VAL A 19 -2.70 -21.39 -4.54
N ARG A 20 -2.60 -20.65 -3.44
CA ARG A 20 -3.72 -19.98 -2.79
C ARG A 20 -3.22 -18.78 -1.99
N TYR A 21 -4.14 -17.94 -1.54
CA TYR A 21 -3.79 -16.88 -0.60
C TYR A 21 -3.37 -17.47 0.76
N PHE A 22 -2.43 -16.81 1.43
CA PHE A 22 -2.29 -17.00 2.87
C PHE A 22 -3.61 -16.58 3.51
N ASN A 23 -3.91 -17.07 4.71
CA ASN A 23 -5.12 -16.60 5.38
C ASN A 23 -5.00 -15.11 5.73
N GLU A 24 -6.14 -14.49 6.05
CA GLU A 24 -6.21 -13.04 6.27
C GLU A 24 -5.28 -12.56 7.39
N LEU A 25 -5.17 -13.35 8.44
CA LEU A 25 -4.31 -12.99 9.57
C LEU A 25 -2.84 -13.02 9.17
N THR A 26 -2.42 -14.02 8.41
CA THR A 26 -1.06 -14.10 7.90
C THR A 26 -0.77 -12.95 6.94
N ASN A 27 -1.72 -12.64 6.04
CA ASN A 27 -1.55 -11.51 5.13
C ASN A 27 -1.52 -10.16 5.87
N MET A 28 -2.23 -10.03 6.96
CA MET A 28 -2.13 -8.83 7.79
C MET A 28 -0.73 -8.68 8.40
N ALA A 29 -0.15 -9.78 8.87
CA ALA A 29 1.23 -9.79 9.37
C ALA A 29 2.21 -9.43 8.25
N GLN A 30 2.02 -9.98 7.06
CA GLN A 30 2.82 -9.65 5.87
C GLN A 30 2.74 -8.16 5.55
N LEU A 31 1.54 -7.58 5.59
CA LEU A 31 1.36 -6.15 5.36
C LEU A 31 2.17 -5.31 6.35
N THR A 32 2.14 -5.68 7.61
CA THR A 32 2.90 -4.98 8.65
C THR A 32 4.40 -5.07 8.37
N GLU A 33 4.90 -6.22 7.94
CA GLU A 33 6.31 -6.41 7.59
C GLU A 33 6.69 -5.52 6.38
N GLU A 34 5.87 -5.50 5.33
CA GLU A 34 6.16 -4.71 4.14
C GLU A 34 6.12 -3.20 4.43
N VAL A 35 5.19 -2.76 5.27
CA VAL A 35 5.15 -1.37 5.73
C VAL A 35 6.42 -1.05 6.52
N GLY A 36 6.89 -1.98 7.34
CA GLY A 36 8.15 -1.84 8.08
C GLY A 36 9.35 -1.66 7.16
N GLU A 37 9.41 -2.39 6.04
CA GLU A 37 10.49 -2.23 5.05
C GLU A 37 10.46 -0.84 4.41
N VAL A 38 9.27 -0.34 4.07
CA VAL A 38 9.11 1.04 3.57
C VAL A 38 9.57 2.04 4.62
N ALA A 39 9.13 1.85 5.87
CA ALA A 39 9.50 2.73 6.98
C ALA A 39 11.00 2.79 7.19
N ARG A 40 11.69 1.66 7.07
CA ARG A 40 13.14 1.59 7.19
C ARG A 40 13.82 2.45 6.12
N ILE A 41 13.43 2.30 4.87
CA ILE A 41 14.03 3.06 3.76
C ILE A 41 13.78 4.57 3.97
N ILE A 42 12.56 4.96 4.28
CA ILE A 42 12.19 6.36 4.49
C ILE A 42 13.00 6.96 5.66
N ALA A 43 13.09 6.23 6.78
CA ALA A 43 13.82 6.70 7.96
C ALA A 43 15.31 6.89 7.67
N ARG A 44 15.93 6.00 6.87
CA ARG A 44 17.34 6.06 6.57
C ARG A 44 17.69 7.11 5.51
N ARG A 45 16.86 7.26 4.49
CA ARG A 45 17.13 8.20 3.39
C ARG A 45 16.73 9.64 3.69
N TYR A 46 15.66 9.83 4.43
CA TYR A 46 15.09 11.16 4.67
C TYR A 46 15.08 11.57 6.14
N GLY A 47 15.37 10.64 7.04
CA GLY A 47 15.45 10.91 8.48
C GLY A 47 16.87 11.19 8.93
N GLU A 48 17.05 11.16 10.24
CA GLU A 48 18.32 11.53 10.88
C GLU A 48 19.23 10.33 11.16
N GLN A 49 18.73 9.11 11.01
CA GLN A 49 19.56 7.92 11.19
C GLN A 49 20.43 7.67 9.97
N SER A 50 21.67 7.25 10.20
CA SER A 50 22.59 6.93 9.11
C SER A 50 22.11 5.73 8.33
N GLU A 51 22.30 5.78 7.01
CA GLU A 51 21.97 4.68 6.12
C GLU A 51 23.12 3.67 6.08
N LYS A 52 22.82 2.40 6.33
CA LYS A 52 23.81 1.32 6.19
C LYS A 52 24.11 1.11 4.72
N GLU A 53 25.36 0.69 4.43
CA GLU A 53 25.77 0.41 3.06
C GLU A 53 24.82 -0.59 2.37
N SER A 54 24.37 -1.61 3.10
CA SER A 54 23.46 -2.62 2.59
C SER A 54 22.06 -2.07 2.24
N ASP A 55 21.67 -0.91 2.77
CA ASP A 55 20.35 -0.31 2.53
C ASP A 55 20.35 0.68 1.36
N LYS A 56 21.52 1.13 0.91
CA LYS A 56 21.64 2.16 -0.14
C LYS A 56 21.10 1.72 -1.49
N ASN A 57 21.14 0.43 -1.76
CA ASN A 57 20.67 -0.14 -3.04
C ASN A 57 19.23 -0.59 -3.01
N LYS A 58 18.52 -0.38 -1.90
CA LYS A 58 17.10 -0.77 -1.81
C LYS A 58 16.22 0.19 -2.61
N ASP A 59 15.29 -0.38 -3.35
CA ASP A 59 14.38 0.36 -4.21
C ASP A 59 13.07 0.63 -3.46
N LEU A 60 12.83 1.90 -3.15
CA LEU A 60 11.60 2.31 -2.47
C LEU A 60 10.35 1.97 -3.30
N GLY A 61 10.43 2.12 -4.64
CA GLY A 61 9.31 1.77 -5.51
C GLY A 61 8.93 0.30 -5.41
N GLU A 62 9.92 -0.58 -5.34
CA GLU A 62 9.71 -2.01 -5.18
C GLU A 62 9.03 -2.33 -3.84
N GLU A 63 9.50 -1.70 -2.76
CA GLU A 63 8.92 -1.91 -1.44
C GLU A 63 7.49 -1.36 -1.33
N LEU A 64 7.21 -0.22 -1.97
CA LEU A 64 5.85 0.31 -2.05
C LEU A 64 4.93 -0.62 -2.85
N ALA A 65 5.46 -1.23 -3.92
CA ALA A 65 4.72 -2.20 -4.71
C ALA A 65 4.39 -3.44 -3.88
N ASP A 66 5.30 -3.88 -3.01
CA ASP A 66 5.05 -5.02 -2.10
C ASP A 66 3.91 -4.72 -1.13
N VAL A 67 3.86 -3.49 -0.59
CA VAL A 67 2.74 -3.07 0.26
C VAL A 67 1.43 -3.14 -0.51
N LEU A 68 1.40 -2.59 -1.71
CA LEU A 68 0.20 -2.59 -2.54
C LEU A 68 -0.24 -4.01 -2.88
N PHE A 69 0.71 -4.89 -3.20
CA PHE A 69 0.42 -6.29 -3.51
C PHE A 69 -0.35 -6.96 -2.37
N VAL A 70 0.10 -6.79 -1.14
CA VAL A 70 -0.57 -7.40 0.02
C VAL A 70 -1.95 -6.78 0.26
N VAL A 71 -2.09 -5.47 0.06
CA VAL A 71 -3.39 -4.79 0.15
C VAL A 71 -4.37 -5.39 -0.86
N LEU A 72 -3.91 -5.61 -2.09
CA LEU A 72 -4.73 -6.21 -3.15
C LEU A 72 -5.12 -7.66 -2.80
N CYS A 73 -4.20 -8.43 -2.22
CA CYS A 73 -4.51 -9.78 -1.74
C CYS A 73 -5.61 -9.76 -0.69
N LEU A 74 -5.50 -8.87 0.30
CA LEU A 74 -6.51 -8.74 1.36
C LEU A 74 -7.87 -8.35 0.80
N ALA A 75 -7.90 -7.42 -0.15
CA ALA A 75 -9.15 -7.02 -0.78
C ALA A 75 -9.79 -8.19 -1.54
N ASN A 76 -8.98 -8.93 -2.31
CA ASN A 76 -9.49 -10.06 -3.08
C ASN A 76 -10.06 -11.16 -2.18
N GLN A 77 -9.32 -11.54 -1.13
CA GLN A 77 -9.75 -12.65 -0.28
C GLN A 77 -10.90 -12.31 0.66
N THR A 78 -11.24 -11.03 0.80
CA THR A 78 -12.37 -10.57 1.60
C THR A 78 -13.53 -10.05 0.73
N ASP A 79 -13.46 -10.28 -0.58
CA ASP A 79 -14.48 -9.90 -1.55
C ASP A 79 -14.77 -8.39 -1.57
N ILE A 80 -13.73 -7.59 -1.41
CA ILE A 80 -13.85 -6.12 -1.47
C ILE A 80 -13.48 -5.62 -2.87
N ASP A 81 -14.38 -4.83 -3.46
CA ASP A 81 -14.09 -4.05 -4.66
C ASP A 81 -13.32 -2.80 -4.23
N LEU A 82 -12.00 -2.87 -4.31
CA LEU A 82 -11.13 -1.80 -3.83
C LEU A 82 -11.18 -0.55 -4.71
N GLN A 83 -11.45 -0.71 -6.01
CA GLN A 83 -11.66 0.41 -6.92
C GLN A 83 -12.82 1.28 -6.42
N ASP A 84 -13.96 0.65 -6.15
CA ASP A 84 -15.16 1.33 -5.66
C ASP A 84 -14.90 1.95 -4.27
N ALA A 85 -14.29 1.19 -3.37
CA ALA A 85 -13.99 1.66 -2.03
C ALA A 85 -13.07 2.89 -2.05
N PHE A 86 -12.07 2.89 -2.92
CA PHE A 86 -11.13 3.99 -3.04
C PHE A 86 -11.80 5.24 -3.63
N GLU A 87 -12.62 5.07 -4.68
CA GLU A 87 -13.36 6.18 -5.29
C GLU A 87 -14.30 6.83 -4.28
N LYS A 88 -15.04 6.02 -3.52
CA LYS A 88 -15.92 6.52 -2.46
C LYS A 88 -15.14 7.25 -1.37
N LYS A 89 -13.97 6.74 -1.01
CA LYS A 89 -13.14 7.37 0.01
C LYS A 89 -12.63 8.74 -0.43
N LEU A 90 -12.22 8.87 -1.69
CA LEU A 90 -11.80 10.16 -2.25
C LEU A 90 -12.93 11.17 -2.20
N GLU A 91 -14.14 10.75 -2.54
CA GLU A 91 -15.33 11.61 -2.49
C GLU A 91 -15.59 12.10 -1.07
N ILE A 92 -15.55 11.18 -0.09
CA ILE A 92 -15.73 11.52 1.32
C ILE A 92 -14.64 12.50 1.80
N LYS A 93 -13.38 12.25 1.45
CA LYS A 93 -12.27 13.13 1.81
C LYS A 93 -12.42 14.51 1.21
N THR A 94 -12.85 14.59 -0.04
CA THR A 94 -13.05 15.87 -0.72
C THR A 94 -14.10 16.71 0.02
N LYS A 95 -15.23 16.13 0.34
CA LYS A 95 -16.31 16.83 1.06
C LYS A 95 -15.91 17.25 2.46
N ARG A 96 -15.22 16.36 3.19
CA ARG A 96 -14.88 16.61 4.60
C ARG A 96 -13.73 17.59 4.77
N ASP A 97 -12.70 17.46 3.95
CA ASP A 97 -11.41 18.09 4.20
C ASP A 97 -11.06 19.26 3.27
N HIS A 98 -11.87 19.52 2.23
CA HIS A 98 -11.57 20.55 1.25
C HIS A 98 -11.30 21.91 1.91
N ASP A 99 -12.29 22.43 2.63
CA ASP A 99 -12.16 23.73 3.28
C ASP A 99 -11.12 23.73 4.41
N ARG A 100 -11.03 22.62 5.14
CA ARG A 100 -10.07 22.47 6.22
C ARG A 100 -8.64 22.67 5.74
N HIS A 101 -8.28 22.02 4.62
CA HIS A 101 -6.92 22.13 4.07
C HIS A 101 -6.69 23.47 3.38
N HIS A 102 -7.67 23.98 2.64
CA HIS A 102 -7.57 25.30 2.03
C HIS A 102 -7.38 26.40 3.06
N ASN A 103 -7.98 26.27 4.24
CA ASN A 103 -7.89 27.25 5.31
C ASN A 103 -6.73 26.99 6.28
N ASN A 104 -5.97 25.91 6.06
CA ASN A 104 -4.85 25.56 6.94
C ASN A 104 -3.61 26.35 6.56
N LYS A 105 -3.25 27.32 7.37
CA LYS A 105 -2.07 28.17 7.17
C LYS A 105 -0.76 27.40 7.12
N LYS A 106 -0.69 26.23 7.78
CA LYS A 106 0.51 25.39 7.77
C LYS A 106 0.85 24.82 6.40
N LEU A 107 -0.14 24.76 5.50
CA LEU A 107 0.04 24.21 4.15
C LEU A 107 0.37 25.30 3.12
N LYS A 108 0.37 26.56 3.51
CA LYS A 108 0.69 27.71 2.69
C LYS A 108 2.14 28.15 2.97
#